data_4810bb592990ff30bb0b784dd2edc5cc
#
_entry.id   4810bb592990ff30bb0b784dd2edc5cc
#
_cell.length_a   1.000
_cell.length_b   1.000
_cell.length_c   1.000
_cell.angle_alpha   90.00
_cell.angle_beta   90.00
_cell.angle_gamma   90.00
#
_symmetry.space_group_name_H-M   'P 1'
#
loop_
_entity.id
_entity.type
_entity.pdbx_description
1 polymer ?
#
loop_
_entity_poly.entity_id
_entity_poly.type
_entity_poly.pdbx_seq_one_letter_code
_entity_poly.pdbx_strand_id
1 'polypeptide(L)'
;MLSSQKTVWRFGALALAAVIAAACSSSTATLPPPTSEPSPTAIKVVVPDNSAEATASEGPRATSQANTVDQITADYTYKESLITPLAHLYGTFLDDFVIVTVDNANKTAVKVVVTSVINGYTDTATDTVTVDAGGSQEIRQNPRLMTTAIDGLNSEHQADLHVSVSYLDNGQPRTILDQTSQTLVTSRRDFPWGISGFTQQENFDLVVAMVTPTDTSVETLIRKAANYDPSGAMTSGYDSEKDANGTVFQRLADIWAAETTDFKLTYISTPITFASNSSQRIRLPGEVLDTNSGNCIELTLLYASVAEALGMQAAIIVIPGHAYIAIREDNKNDYYYFIETTMIGAATFTDAVKTGLSEWNDAADHVNASEADYGWVSIDDARAAGITPIPWR
;
A
#
# COMPACT_ATOMS: atom_id res chain seq x y z
N MET A 1 -5.07 -12.00 -80.39
CA MET A 1 -5.38 -13.30 -80.99
C MET A 1 -6.27 -14.07 -80.06
N LEU A 2 -7.50 -14.14 -80.50
CA LEU A 2 -8.40 -15.31 -80.59
C LEU A 2 -8.71 -15.94 -79.23
N SER A 3 -9.87 -15.77 -78.70
CA SER A 3 -11.26 -16.17 -79.08
C SER A 3 -11.66 -17.37 -78.23
N SER A 4 -12.78 -17.17 -77.50
CA SER A 4 -14.10 -17.73 -77.78
C SER A 4 -14.25 -19.17 -77.18
N GLN A 5 -15.26 -19.62 -76.61
CA GLN A 5 -16.71 -19.41 -76.55
C GLN A 5 -17.30 -20.30 -75.42
N LYS A 6 -18.27 -19.83 -74.72
CA LYS A 6 -19.62 -20.28 -74.51
C LYS A 6 -19.96 -21.77 -74.80
N THR A 7 -20.59 -22.46 -73.88
CA THR A 7 -21.83 -23.17 -74.17
C THR A 7 -22.63 -23.44 -72.88
N VAL A 8 -23.86 -23.03 -72.93
CA VAL A 8 -24.99 -23.25 -72.03
C VAL A 8 -25.63 -24.60 -72.39
N TRP A 9 -26.08 -25.36 -71.38
CA TRP A 9 -27.25 -26.24 -71.53
C TRP A 9 -28.07 -26.32 -70.25
N ARG A 10 -29.34 -26.03 -70.45
CA ARG A 10 -30.46 -26.17 -69.54
C ARG A 10 -31.07 -27.58 -69.70
N PHE A 11 -31.82 -28.02 -68.72
CA PHE A 11 -32.99 -28.84 -68.58
C PHE A 11 -32.84 -29.70 -67.31
N GLY A 12 -33.65 -29.72 -66.34
CA GLY A 12 -35.12 -29.61 -66.27
C GLY A 12 -35.68 -30.88 -65.63
N ALA A 13 -36.36 -30.70 -64.57
CA ALA A 13 -37.53 -31.48 -64.18
C ALA A 13 -37.62 -31.78 -62.70
N LEU A 14 -38.55 -31.14 -62.14
CA LEU A 14 -39.59 -31.53 -61.19
C LEU A 14 -39.59 -32.99 -60.63
N ALA A 15 -39.65 -33.08 -59.32
CA ALA A 15 -40.56 -33.92 -58.56
C ALA A 15 -40.47 -33.57 -57.07
N LEU A 16 -41.49 -33.08 -56.62
CA LEU A 16 -42.50 -33.48 -55.66
C LEU A 16 -42.15 -33.35 -54.18
N ALA A 17 -42.88 -32.45 -53.56
CA ALA A 17 -42.96 -32.14 -52.19
C ALA A 17 -43.32 -33.33 -51.27
N ALA A 18 -42.69 -33.37 -50.14
CA ALA A 18 -43.33 -33.89 -48.93
C ALA A 18 -42.93 -32.92 -47.78
N VAL A 19 -43.90 -32.09 -47.43
CA VAL A 19 -43.87 -31.25 -46.23
C VAL A 19 -44.08 -32.15 -45.03
N ILE A 20 -43.05 -32.36 -44.24
CA ILE A 20 -43.23 -32.79 -42.85
C ILE A 20 -42.90 -31.55 -41.98
N ALA A 21 -43.94 -30.86 -41.60
CA ALA A 21 -43.88 -29.85 -40.55
C ALA A 21 -43.72 -30.57 -39.20
N ALA A 22 -42.47 -30.76 -38.77
CA ALA A 22 -42.18 -31.03 -37.37
C ALA A 22 -42.21 -29.71 -36.67
N ALA A 23 -43.27 -29.42 -35.95
CA ALA A 23 -43.36 -28.34 -35.01
C ALA A 23 -42.38 -28.62 -33.86
N CYS A 24 -41.15 -28.05 -33.94
CA CYS A 24 -40.32 -27.86 -32.77
C CYS A 24 -40.93 -26.70 -31.97
N SER A 25 -41.81 -27.03 -31.05
CA SER A 25 -42.12 -26.15 -29.93
C SER A 25 -40.85 -26.03 -29.09
N SER A 26 -40.03 -25.01 -29.35
CA SER A 26 -39.04 -24.53 -28.43
C SER A 26 -39.77 -23.98 -27.20
N SER A 27 -39.95 -24.81 -26.18
CA SER A 27 -40.22 -24.34 -24.84
C SER A 27 -38.96 -23.59 -24.41
N THR A 28 -38.98 -22.26 -24.55
CA THR A 28 -38.12 -21.39 -23.78
C THR A 28 -38.47 -21.62 -22.31
N ALA A 29 -37.70 -22.48 -21.66
CA ALA A 29 -37.66 -22.52 -20.21
C ALA A 29 -37.17 -21.15 -19.79
N THR A 30 -38.07 -20.25 -19.43
CA THR A 30 -37.77 -19.06 -18.66
C THR A 30 -37.18 -19.57 -17.34
N LEU A 31 -35.87 -19.44 -17.19
CA LEU A 31 -35.25 -19.56 -15.89
C LEU A 31 -36.04 -18.66 -14.95
N PRO A 32 -36.43 -19.13 -13.75
CA PRO A 32 -37.04 -18.26 -12.78
C PRO A 32 -36.07 -17.09 -12.54
N PRO A 33 -36.57 -15.87 -12.34
CA PRO A 33 -35.70 -14.74 -11.99
C PRO A 33 -34.88 -15.19 -10.77
N PRO A 34 -33.59 -14.86 -10.73
CA PRO A 34 -32.75 -15.18 -9.58
C PRO A 34 -33.52 -14.65 -8.37
N THR A 35 -33.86 -15.53 -7.44
CA THR A 35 -34.34 -15.14 -6.12
C THR A 35 -33.21 -14.28 -5.56
N SER A 36 -33.45 -12.98 -5.42
CA SER A 36 -32.53 -12.09 -4.77
C SER A 36 -32.35 -12.59 -3.34
N GLU A 37 -31.28 -13.34 -3.09
CA GLU A 37 -30.83 -13.54 -1.70
C GLU A 37 -30.65 -12.15 -1.10
N PRO A 38 -31.12 -11.93 0.14
CA PRO A 38 -30.88 -10.66 0.78
C PRO A 38 -29.37 -10.39 0.80
N SER A 39 -28.96 -9.20 0.35
CA SER A 39 -27.57 -8.75 0.45
C SER A 39 -27.09 -8.92 1.88
N PRO A 40 -25.85 -9.37 2.10
CA PRO A 40 -25.27 -9.40 3.44
C PRO A 40 -25.40 -8.02 4.09
N THR A 41 -25.82 -7.99 5.32
CA THR A 41 -25.99 -6.73 6.07
C THR A 41 -24.68 -6.39 6.75
N ALA A 42 -24.25 -5.14 6.67
CA ALA A 42 -23.13 -4.65 7.45
C ALA A 42 -23.45 -4.76 8.95
N ILE A 43 -22.45 -5.07 9.76
CA ILE A 43 -22.59 -5.19 11.20
C ILE A 43 -21.95 -4.00 11.91
N LYS A 44 -22.50 -3.66 13.09
CA LYS A 44 -21.93 -2.63 13.94
C LYS A 44 -20.66 -3.17 14.60
N VAL A 45 -19.57 -2.39 14.53
CA VAL A 45 -18.29 -2.69 15.17
C VAL A 45 -18.03 -1.65 16.25
N VAL A 46 -17.52 -2.09 17.40
CA VAL A 46 -16.85 -1.20 18.33
C VAL A 46 -15.40 -1.15 17.88
N VAL A 47 -15.01 -0.03 17.26
CA VAL A 47 -13.63 0.15 16.80
C VAL A 47 -12.73 0.25 18.04
N PRO A 48 -11.61 -0.51 18.09
CA PRO A 48 -10.63 -0.36 19.14
C PRO A 48 -10.11 1.09 19.19
N ASP A 49 -10.04 1.67 20.38
CA ASP A 49 -9.41 2.99 20.55
C ASP A 49 -7.89 2.81 20.56
N ASN A 50 -7.27 3.01 19.41
CA ASN A 50 -5.82 2.91 19.21
C ASN A 50 -5.12 4.26 19.36
N SER A 51 -5.75 5.27 19.95
CA SER A 51 -5.23 6.63 20.11
C SER A 51 -4.09 6.76 21.17
N ALA A 52 -3.28 5.73 21.37
CA ALA A 52 -2.07 5.85 22.16
C ALA A 52 -1.09 6.78 21.43
N GLU A 53 -0.65 7.87 22.08
CA GLU A 53 0.45 8.70 21.58
C GLU A 53 1.67 7.80 21.32
N ALA A 54 2.09 7.73 20.06
CA ALA A 54 3.26 6.99 19.65
C ALA A 54 4.50 7.58 20.32
N THR A 55 4.98 6.93 21.37
CA THR A 55 6.32 7.16 21.91
C THR A 55 7.25 6.18 21.21
N ALA A 56 7.68 6.54 19.98
CA ALA A 56 8.65 5.76 19.25
C ALA A 56 9.93 5.63 20.09
N SER A 57 10.23 4.40 20.52
CA SER A 57 11.51 4.09 21.17
C SER A 57 12.55 3.87 20.06
N GLU A 58 13.71 4.49 20.20
CA GLU A 58 14.80 4.42 19.23
C GLU A 58 15.26 2.98 18.99
N GLY A 59 15.08 2.49 17.77
CA GLY A 59 15.70 1.24 17.31
C GLY A 59 17.23 1.35 17.28
N PRO A 60 17.97 0.23 17.08
CA PRO A 60 19.43 0.24 17.12
C PRO A 60 20.01 1.22 16.09
N ARG A 61 20.95 2.04 16.57
CA ARG A 61 21.72 3.00 15.76
C ARG A 61 23.20 2.68 15.86
N ALA A 62 23.88 2.70 14.74
CA ALA A 62 25.34 2.69 14.72
C ALA A 62 25.88 4.10 14.99
N THR A 63 27.04 4.19 15.62
CA THR A 63 27.71 5.45 15.96
C THR A 63 29.03 5.54 15.20
N SER A 64 29.32 6.70 14.60
CA SER A 64 30.59 6.99 13.97
C SER A 64 31.68 7.26 15.03
N GLN A 65 32.91 7.33 14.57
CA GLN A 65 34.00 7.85 15.38
C GLN A 65 33.96 9.39 15.35
N ALA A 66 33.99 10.02 16.54
CA ALA A 66 34.07 11.47 16.65
C ALA A 66 35.39 12.00 16.07
N ASN A 67 35.34 13.13 15.39
CA ASN A 67 36.51 13.84 14.90
C ASN A 67 36.51 15.30 15.36
N THR A 68 37.70 15.84 15.65
CA THR A 68 37.87 17.20 16.18
C THR A 68 38.87 18.00 15.33
N VAL A 69 38.42 19.15 14.84
CA VAL A 69 39.28 20.13 14.12
C VAL A 69 39.01 21.52 14.68
N ASP A 70 40.04 22.24 15.00
CA ASP A 70 39.97 23.64 15.51
C ASP A 70 38.97 23.82 16.68
N GLN A 71 38.94 22.90 17.64
CA GLN A 71 38.02 22.84 18.79
C GLN A 71 36.53 22.67 18.40
N ILE A 72 36.26 22.17 17.20
CA ILE A 72 34.94 21.76 16.77
C ILE A 72 34.97 20.25 16.64
N THR A 73 34.10 19.56 17.37
CA THR A 73 33.96 18.10 17.30
C THR A 73 32.69 17.75 16.56
N ALA A 74 32.76 16.75 15.71
CA ALA A 74 31.57 16.19 15.03
C ALA A 74 31.59 14.66 15.10
N ASP A 75 30.44 14.10 15.36
CA ASP A 75 30.12 12.66 15.19
C ASP A 75 28.71 12.51 14.62
N TYR A 76 28.34 11.30 14.32
CA TYR A 76 26.98 11.00 13.89
C TYR A 76 26.54 9.59 14.29
N THR A 77 25.22 9.44 14.42
CA THR A 77 24.55 8.16 14.51
C THR A 77 23.65 7.96 13.29
N TYR A 78 23.45 6.72 12.89
CA TYR A 78 22.65 6.41 11.72
C TYR A 78 21.93 5.07 11.87
N LYS A 79 20.82 4.89 11.16
CA LYS A 79 20.13 3.60 11.07
C LYS A 79 20.94 2.64 10.22
N GLU A 80 21.16 1.42 10.69
CA GLU A 80 21.94 0.40 9.98
C GLU A 80 21.25 -0.09 8.71
N SER A 81 19.95 0.17 8.56
CA SER A 81 19.16 -0.21 7.40
C SER A 81 18.20 0.90 6.98
N LEU A 82 18.22 1.24 5.69
CA LEU A 82 17.17 2.03 5.03
C LEU A 82 16.05 1.07 4.61
N ILE A 83 14.91 1.18 5.28
CA ILE A 83 13.71 0.40 4.95
C ILE A 83 13.04 1.04 3.74
N THR A 84 13.36 0.55 2.55
CA THR A 84 12.93 1.17 1.28
C THR A 84 11.43 1.43 1.19
N PRO A 85 10.51 0.47 1.50
CA PRO A 85 9.08 0.73 1.42
C PRO A 85 8.58 1.81 2.41
N LEU A 86 9.36 2.15 3.42
CA LEU A 86 9.03 3.15 4.43
C LEU A 86 9.98 4.37 4.38
N ALA A 87 10.85 4.45 3.37
CA ALA A 87 11.92 5.45 3.32
C ALA A 87 11.41 6.91 3.36
N HIS A 88 10.19 7.15 2.88
CA HIS A 88 9.55 8.46 2.88
C HIS A 88 9.00 8.88 4.26
N LEU A 89 8.98 7.98 5.23
CA LEU A 89 8.47 8.22 6.59
C LEU A 89 9.57 8.59 7.58
N TYR A 90 10.86 8.49 7.22
CA TYR A 90 11.96 8.94 8.08
C TYR A 90 11.85 10.44 8.34
N GLY A 91 12.01 10.82 9.61
CA GLY A 91 11.89 12.20 10.08
C GLY A 91 10.44 12.71 10.20
N THR A 92 9.44 11.87 9.97
CA THR A 92 8.02 12.18 10.17
C THR A 92 7.35 11.20 11.12
N PHE A 93 7.17 9.96 10.69
CA PHE A 93 6.62 8.88 11.50
C PHE A 93 7.72 7.97 12.07
N LEU A 94 8.75 7.70 11.27
CA LEU A 94 9.97 7.01 11.71
C LEU A 94 10.99 8.04 12.20
N ASP A 95 11.87 7.61 13.11
CA ASP A 95 13.01 8.40 13.57
C ASP A 95 13.89 8.86 12.40
N ASP A 96 14.67 9.91 12.62
CA ASP A 96 15.62 10.39 11.61
C ASP A 96 16.64 9.32 11.22
N PHE A 97 16.98 9.25 9.95
CA PHE A 97 17.93 8.25 9.43
C PHE A 97 19.37 8.55 9.91
N VAL A 98 19.81 9.81 9.82
CA VAL A 98 21.12 10.27 10.30
C VAL A 98 20.91 11.40 11.32
N ILE A 99 21.61 11.34 12.44
CA ILE A 99 21.69 12.42 13.42
C ILE A 99 23.16 12.78 13.57
N VAL A 100 23.53 14.01 13.20
CA VAL A 100 24.89 14.54 13.33
C VAL A 100 24.93 15.45 14.55
N THR A 101 25.87 15.22 15.47
CA THR A 101 26.12 16.08 16.62
C THR A 101 27.38 16.91 16.34
N VAL A 102 27.26 18.21 16.54
CA VAL A 102 28.40 19.14 16.40
C VAL A 102 28.58 19.96 17.69
N ASP A 103 29.74 19.83 18.31
CA ASP A 103 30.13 20.57 19.50
C ASP A 103 31.14 21.65 19.12
N ASN A 104 30.90 22.89 19.54
CA ASN A 104 31.75 24.01 19.31
C ASN A 104 32.38 24.53 20.63
N ALA A 105 33.59 24.13 20.93
CA ALA A 105 34.33 24.60 22.12
C ALA A 105 35.00 25.98 21.93
N ASN A 106 34.83 26.62 20.77
CA ASN A 106 35.33 27.97 20.51
C ASN A 106 34.54 29.03 21.30
N LYS A 107 35.16 30.22 21.47
CA LYS A 107 34.50 31.37 22.09
C LYS A 107 33.61 32.17 21.14
N THR A 108 33.51 31.76 19.90
CA THR A 108 32.68 32.38 18.85
C THR A 108 31.78 31.33 18.21
N ALA A 109 30.62 31.76 17.77
CA ALA A 109 29.73 30.90 17.01
C ALA A 109 30.37 30.53 15.66
N VAL A 110 30.10 29.31 15.20
CA VAL A 110 30.59 28.80 13.91
C VAL A 110 29.41 28.37 13.03
N LYS A 111 29.56 28.63 11.73
CA LYS A 111 28.58 28.16 10.73
C LYS A 111 29.09 26.87 10.13
N VAL A 112 28.33 25.79 10.31
CA VAL A 112 28.66 24.46 9.79
C VAL A 112 27.73 24.07 8.66
N VAL A 113 28.27 23.31 7.73
CA VAL A 113 27.50 22.64 6.64
C VAL A 113 27.63 21.14 6.86
N VAL A 114 26.48 20.47 6.91
CA VAL A 114 26.37 19.04 7.11
C VAL A 114 25.74 18.43 5.86
N THR A 115 26.33 17.37 5.34
CA THR A 115 25.77 16.61 4.23
C THR A 115 25.74 15.13 4.54
N SER A 116 24.69 14.44 4.08
CA SER A 116 24.62 12.98 4.09
C SER A 116 24.01 12.44 2.80
N VAL A 117 24.50 11.30 2.34
CA VAL A 117 24.02 10.64 1.14
C VAL A 117 24.28 9.13 1.22
N ILE A 118 23.35 8.33 0.78
CA ILE A 118 23.58 6.91 0.49
C ILE A 118 23.91 6.82 -0.99
N ASN A 119 25.19 6.56 -1.29
CA ASN A 119 25.72 6.62 -2.65
C ASN A 119 24.97 5.71 -3.61
N GLY A 120 24.45 6.30 -4.69
CA GLY A 120 23.69 5.59 -5.73
C GLY A 120 22.21 5.34 -5.41
N TYR A 121 21.75 5.69 -4.19
CA TYR A 121 20.38 5.42 -3.77
C TYR A 121 19.59 6.67 -3.38
N THR A 122 20.26 7.68 -2.79
CA THR A 122 19.56 8.88 -2.31
C THR A 122 20.12 10.16 -2.91
N ASP A 123 19.30 11.21 -2.91
CA ASP A 123 19.77 12.56 -3.06
C ASP A 123 20.62 12.95 -1.83
N THR A 124 21.51 13.93 -2.00
CA THR A 124 22.30 14.46 -0.88
C THR A 124 21.42 15.37 -0.02
N ALA A 125 21.22 15.01 1.24
CA ALA A 125 20.71 15.94 2.24
C ALA A 125 21.79 16.96 2.59
N THR A 126 21.41 18.23 2.75
CA THR A 126 22.35 19.33 3.07
C THR A 126 21.69 20.32 4.02
N ASP A 127 22.30 20.52 5.16
CA ASP A 127 21.89 21.52 6.14
C ASP A 127 23.01 22.49 6.44
N THR A 128 22.64 23.74 6.75
CA THR A 128 23.55 24.76 7.17
C THR A 128 23.04 25.38 8.48
N VAL A 129 23.75 25.15 9.55
CA VAL A 129 23.38 25.62 10.90
C VAL A 129 24.47 26.43 11.54
N THR A 130 24.11 27.26 12.54
CA THR A 130 25.04 27.95 13.37
C THR A 130 25.11 27.28 14.73
N VAL A 131 26.30 26.89 15.15
CA VAL A 131 26.56 26.33 16.48
C VAL A 131 27.16 27.43 17.34
N ASP A 132 26.49 27.80 18.42
CA ASP A 132 26.91 28.89 19.32
C ASP A 132 28.25 28.61 19.99
N ALA A 133 28.88 29.64 20.50
CA ALA A 133 30.10 29.54 21.27
C ALA A 133 29.93 28.66 22.52
N GLY A 134 30.72 27.61 22.65
CA GLY A 134 30.60 26.61 23.73
C GLY A 134 29.35 25.79 23.68
N GLY A 135 28.63 25.79 22.56
CA GLY A 135 27.34 25.08 22.35
C GLY A 135 27.48 23.75 21.62
N SER A 136 26.40 22.99 21.65
CA SER A 136 26.21 21.75 20.92
C SER A 136 24.92 21.82 20.06
N GLN A 137 24.94 21.22 18.90
CA GLN A 137 23.77 21.17 17.99
C GLN A 137 23.62 19.79 17.38
N GLU A 138 22.41 19.23 17.44
CA GLU A 138 21.99 18.07 16.66
C GLU A 138 21.40 18.51 15.34
N ILE A 139 21.85 17.91 14.25
CA ILE A 139 21.34 18.10 12.89
C ILE A 139 20.79 16.77 12.40
N ARG A 140 19.52 16.77 12.08
CA ARG A 140 18.75 15.58 11.70
C ARG A 140 18.59 15.55 10.19
N GLN A 141 19.00 14.45 9.54
CA GLN A 141 18.96 14.32 8.08
C GLN A 141 18.31 13.03 7.64
N ASN A 142 17.48 13.15 6.61
CA ASN A 142 16.76 12.05 5.98
C ASN A 142 17.00 12.11 4.47
N PRO A 143 18.14 11.56 3.97
CA PRO A 143 18.45 11.57 2.54
C PRO A 143 17.35 10.92 1.75
N ARG A 144 16.77 11.65 0.78
CA ARG A 144 15.61 11.23 0.03
C ARG A 144 15.98 10.16 -1.00
N LEU A 145 15.24 9.05 -1.00
CA LEU A 145 15.43 7.97 -1.96
C LEU A 145 15.14 8.46 -3.39
N MET A 146 16.06 8.22 -4.32
CA MET A 146 15.91 8.58 -5.73
C MET A 146 14.94 7.61 -6.42
N THR A 147 13.98 8.14 -7.17
CA THR A 147 13.03 7.32 -7.95
C THR A 147 13.74 6.41 -8.95
N THR A 148 14.85 6.86 -9.54
CA THR A 148 15.66 6.08 -10.49
C THR A 148 16.38 4.88 -9.86
N ALA A 149 16.56 4.88 -8.53
CA ALA A 149 17.18 3.76 -7.82
C ALA A 149 16.16 2.67 -7.46
N ILE A 150 14.89 3.05 -7.28
CA ILE A 150 13.84 2.18 -6.73
C ILE A 150 13.56 0.96 -7.61
N ASP A 151 13.52 1.13 -8.93
CA ASP A 151 13.21 0.04 -9.87
C ASP A 151 14.23 -1.11 -9.79
N GLY A 152 15.48 -0.80 -9.43
CA GLY A 152 16.55 -1.77 -9.24
C GLY A 152 16.51 -2.50 -7.89
N LEU A 153 15.78 -2.01 -6.90
CA LEU A 153 15.76 -2.52 -5.52
C LEU A 153 14.86 -3.75 -5.37
N ASN A 154 15.17 -4.83 -6.06
CA ASN A 154 14.45 -6.10 -5.97
C ASN A 154 15.02 -7.06 -4.91
N SER A 155 16.14 -6.73 -4.30
CA SER A 155 16.78 -7.42 -3.17
C SER A 155 17.46 -6.38 -2.28
N GLU A 156 17.92 -6.80 -1.12
CA GLU A 156 18.74 -5.93 -0.25
C GLU A 156 20.15 -5.74 -0.83
N HIS A 157 20.73 -4.57 -0.57
CA HIS A 157 22.06 -4.18 -1.02
C HIS A 157 22.83 -3.51 0.10
N GLN A 158 24.10 -3.88 0.27
CA GLN A 158 25.04 -3.06 1.04
C GLN A 158 25.33 -1.75 0.28
N ALA A 159 25.32 -0.65 0.98
CA ALA A 159 25.52 0.66 0.42
C ALA A 159 26.40 1.55 1.32
N ASP A 160 27.06 2.51 0.72
CA ASP A 160 27.92 3.47 1.40
C ASP A 160 27.11 4.70 1.81
N LEU A 161 26.91 4.88 3.12
CA LEU A 161 26.45 6.14 3.69
C LEU A 161 27.66 7.06 3.86
N HIS A 162 27.72 8.13 3.11
CA HIS A 162 28.75 9.17 3.24
C HIS A 162 28.19 10.36 4.01
N VAL A 163 28.90 10.77 5.08
CA VAL A 163 28.55 11.92 5.92
C VAL A 163 29.73 12.86 5.98
N SER A 164 29.50 14.15 5.70
CA SER A 164 30.51 15.18 5.76
C SER A 164 30.05 16.38 6.61
N VAL A 165 30.93 16.88 7.44
CA VAL A 165 30.72 18.08 8.22
C VAL A 165 31.90 19.05 7.96
N SER A 166 31.59 20.26 7.56
CA SER A 166 32.55 21.32 7.34
C SER A 166 32.09 22.63 7.98
N TYR A 167 33.03 23.48 8.36
CA TYR A 167 32.72 24.86 8.80
C TYR A 167 33.38 25.88 7.88
N LEU A 168 32.89 27.11 7.91
CA LEU A 168 33.42 28.21 7.11
C LEU A 168 34.44 29.02 7.96
N ASP A 169 35.73 28.85 7.65
CA ASP A 169 36.79 29.66 8.18
C ASP A 169 37.13 30.77 7.18
N ASN A 170 36.83 32.02 7.52
CA ASN A 170 37.05 33.19 6.64
C ASN A 170 36.41 32.97 5.22
N GLY A 171 35.29 32.29 5.14
CA GLY A 171 34.57 31.99 3.88
C GLY A 171 35.13 30.80 3.10
N GLN A 172 36.14 30.11 3.62
CA GLN A 172 36.65 28.86 3.05
C GLN A 172 36.17 27.65 3.85
N PRO A 173 35.68 26.60 3.21
CA PRO A 173 35.24 25.39 3.91
C PRO A 173 36.45 24.64 4.48
N ARG A 174 36.37 24.28 5.76
CA ARG A 174 37.29 23.38 6.45
C ARG A 174 36.55 22.16 6.92
N THR A 175 37.01 20.98 6.50
CA THR A 175 36.39 19.71 6.86
C THR A 175 36.70 19.33 8.30
N ILE A 176 35.65 19.05 9.07
CA ILE A 176 35.74 18.52 10.43
C ILE A 176 35.65 16.99 10.37
N LEU A 177 34.63 16.48 9.65
CA LEU A 177 34.33 15.06 9.50
C LEU A 177 34.06 14.76 8.03
N ASP A 178 34.61 13.67 7.54
CA ASP A 178 34.39 13.12 6.18
C ASP A 178 34.53 11.60 6.27
N GLN A 179 33.39 10.90 6.45
CA GLN A 179 33.41 9.48 6.76
C GLN A 179 32.36 8.74 5.93
N THR A 180 32.72 7.48 5.64
CA THR A 180 31.83 6.54 4.98
C THR A 180 31.56 5.37 5.91
N SER A 181 30.29 5.05 6.11
CA SER A 181 29.81 3.91 6.89
C SER A 181 28.99 2.99 6.01
N GLN A 182 28.91 1.71 6.36
CA GLN A 182 28.05 0.76 5.65
C GLN A 182 26.64 0.82 6.21
N THR A 183 25.66 0.84 5.31
CA THR A 183 24.23 0.69 5.62
C THR A 183 23.63 -0.32 4.67
N LEU A 184 22.51 -0.92 5.06
CA LEU A 184 21.74 -1.83 4.22
C LEU A 184 20.60 -1.04 3.57
N VAL A 185 20.39 -1.18 2.26
CA VAL A 185 19.20 -0.69 1.56
C VAL A 185 18.34 -1.90 1.26
N THR A 186 17.13 -1.98 1.83
CA THR A 186 16.25 -3.14 1.67
C THR A 186 15.58 -3.15 0.30
N SER A 187 15.01 -4.30 -0.09
CA SER A 187 14.18 -4.37 -1.28
C SER A 187 12.95 -3.47 -1.16
N ARG A 188 12.53 -2.87 -2.27
CA ARG A 188 11.33 -2.01 -2.32
C ARG A 188 10.01 -2.72 -1.96
N ARG A 189 10.04 -4.06 -1.90
CA ARG A 189 8.89 -4.89 -1.58
C ARG A 189 8.99 -5.60 -0.23
N ASP A 190 10.13 -5.51 0.45
CA ASP A 190 10.34 -6.20 1.71
C ASP A 190 9.81 -5.33 2.86
N PHE A 191 8.55 -5.58 3.22
CA PHE A 191 7.88 -4.88 4.31
C PHE A 191 8.20 -5.55 5.65
N PRO A 192 8.76 -4.85 6.64
CA PRO A 192 9.01 -5.39 7.97
C PRO A 192 7.73 -5.37 8.80
N TRP A 193 7.37 -6.50 9.42
CA TRP A 193 6.26 -6.59 10.37
C TRP A 193 6.65 -6.24 11.81
N GLY A 194 7.92 -5.90 12.04
CA GLY A 194 8.41 -5.46 13.33
C GLY A 194 9.59 -4.52 13.19
N ILE A 195 9.41 -3.31 13.64
CA ILE A 195 10.47 -2.31 13.80
C ILE A 195 10.69 -2.18 15.31
N SER A 196 11.94 -2.31 15.75
CA SER A 196 12.29 -2.18 17.16
C SER A 196 11.86 -0.81 17.69
N GLY A 197 11.20 -0.81 18.83
CA GLY A 197 10.70 0.37 19.49
C GLY A 197 9.25 0.71 19.21
N PHE A 198 8.63 0.04 18.24
CA PHE A 198 7.20 0.19 17.96
C PHE A 198 6.39 -0.91 18.64
N THR A 199 5.18 -0.57 19.05
CA THR A 199 4.17 -1.56 19.48
C THR A 199 3.76 -2.43 18.28
N GLN A 200 3.09 -3.54 18.55
CA GLN A 200 2.53 -4.38 17.49
C GLN A 200 1.57 -3.60 16.59
N GLN A 201 0.69 -2.79 17.18
CA GLN A 201 -0.29 -2.01 16.41
C GLN A 201 0.39 -0.97 15.52
N GLU A 202 1.37 -0.22 16.05
CA GLU A 202 2.13 0.74 15.24
C GLU A 202 2.86 0.07 14.08
N ASN A 203 3.39 -1.14 14.29
CA ASN A 203 4.00 -1.92 13.21
C ASN A 203 2.97 -2.35 12.15
N PHE A 204 1.75 -2.72 12.57
CA PHE A 204 0.68 -3.03 11.63
C PHE A 204 0.22 -1.78 10.87
N ASP A 205 0.10 -0.64 11.54
CA ASP A 205 -0.33 0.62 10.93
C ASP A 205 0.60 1.06 9.79
N LEU A 206 1.90 0.76 9.89
CA LEU A 206 2.87 1.05 8.82
C LEU A 206 2.49 0.43 7.47
N VAL A 207 1.71 -0.67 7.43
CA VAL A 207 1.29 -1.28 6.16
C VAL A 207 0.42 -0.35 5.32
N VAL A 208 -0.21 0.64 5.96
CA VAL A 208 -1.02 1.66 5.27
C VAL A 208 -0.16 2.51 4.31
N ALA A 209 1.16 2.58 4.49
CA ALA A 209 2.06 3.17 3.51
C ALA A 209 1.97 2.48 2.13
N MET A 210 1.63 1.19 2.09
CA MET A 210 1.46 0.41 0.86
C MET A 210 0.07 0.59 0.21
N VAL A 211 -0.85 1.29 0.86
CA VAL A 211 -2.15 1.67 0.28
C VAL A 211 -1.93 2.89 -0.62
N THR A 212 -2.16 2.73 -1.94
CA THR A 212 -1.81 3.71 -2.97
C THR A 212 -3.03 4.15 -3.77
N PRO A 213 -3.92 5.00 -3.21
CA PRO A 213 -5.21 5.36 -3.81
C PRO A 213 -5.07 6.15 -5.12
N THR A 214 -3.93 6.82 -5.33
CA THR A 214 -3.66 7.64 -6.53
C THR A 214 -2.88 6.89 -7.63
N ASP A 215 -2.68 5.57 -7.48
CA ASP A 215 -2.07 4.76 -8.53
C ASP A 215 -2.98 4.72 -9.77
N THR A 216 -2.40 4.96 -10.94
CA THR A 216 -3.14 4.99 -12.22
C THR A 216 -3.82 3.66 -12.55
N SER A 217 -3.31 2.53 -12.04
CA SER A 217 -3.94 1.23 -12.20
C SER A 217 -5.18 1.11 -11.32
N VAL A 218 -5.14 1.67 -10.10
CA VAL A 218 -6.31 1.78 -9.21
C VAL A 218 -7.40 2.66 -9.84
N GLU A 219 -7.04 3.82 -10.38
CA GLU A 219 -7.97 4.67 -11.13
C GLU A 219 -8.56 3.94 -12.34
N THR A 220 -7.76 3.12 -13.02
CA THR A 220 -8.21 2.31 -14.16
C THR A 220 -9.19 1.23 -13.71
N LEU A 221 -8.96 0.56 -12.59
CA LEU A 221 -9.88 -0.40 -12.00
C LEU A 221 -11.22 0.26 -11.67
N ILE A 222 -11.22 1.40 -10.97
CA ILE A 222 -12.43 2.16 -10.62
C ILE A 222 -13.21 2.55 -11.90
N ARG A 223 -12.53 3.03 -12.93
CA ARG A 223 -13.18 3.37 -14.20
C ARG A 223 -13.81 2.15 -14.89
N LYS A 224 -13.19 0.97 -14.80
CA LYS A 224 -13.74 -0.27 -15.33
C LYS A 224 -14.93 -0.74 -14.52
N ALA A 225 -14.88 -0.62 -13.20
CA ALA A 225 -15.97 -0.94 -12.29
C ALA A 225 -17.26 -0.15 -12.62
N ALA A 226 -17.13 1.11 -13.06
CA ALA A 226 -18.26 1.91 -13.50
C ALA A 226 -19.08 1.29 -14.65
N ASN A 227 -18.53 0.36 -15.42
CA ASN A 227 -19.29 -0.35 -16.47
C ASN A 227 -20.27 -1.39 -15.91
N TYR A 228 -20.11 -1.76 -14.66
CA TYR A 228 -20.97 -2.73 -13.97
C TYR A 228 -22.08 -2.04 -13.17
N ASP A 229 -21.91 -0.74 -12.85
CA ASP A 229 -22.95 0.07 -12.22
C ASP A 229 -24.08 0.38 -13.23
N PRO A 230 -25.35 0.18 -12.86
CA PRO A 230 -26.49 0.48 -13.75
C PRO A 230 -26.54 1.93 -14.25
N SER A 231 -25.95 2.89 -13.54
CA SER A 231 -25.87 4.29 -13.96
C SER A 231 -24.69 4.57 -14.92
N GLY A 232 -23.78 3.62 -15.08
CA GLY A 232 -22.55 3.79 -15.85
C GLY A 232 -21.53 4.74 -15.19
N ALA A 233 -21.69 5.01 -13.90
CA ALA A 233 -20.82 5.91 -13.16
C ALA A 233 -20.45 5.35 -11.79
N MET A 234 -19.18 5.49 -11.42
CA MET A 234 -18.73 5.22 -10.06
C MET A 234 -18.68 6.54 -9.29
N THR A 235 -19.59 6.71 -8.34
CA THR A 235 -19.63 7.91 -7.50
C THR A 235 -18.71 7.74 -6.29
N SER A 236 -18.11 8.83 -5.83
CA SER A 236 -17.24 8.80 -4.65
C SER A 236 -18.03 8.66 -3.35
N GLY A 237 -17.43 7.98 -2.40
CA GLY A 237 -17.75 7.99 -0.99
C GLY A 237 -19.17 7.64 -0.60
N TYR A 238 -19.56 8.30 0.45
CA TYR A 238 -20.88 8.21 1.04
C TYR A 238 -21.74 9.36 0.48
N ASP A 239 -22.59 9.06 -0.48
CA ASP A 239 -23.54 10.07 -1.01
C ASP A 239 -24.70 10.23 -0.01
N SER A 240 -24.70 11.34 0.70
CA SER A 240 -25.43 11.58 1.96
C SER A 240 -26.96 11.41 1.91
N GLU A 241 -27.57 11.34 0.74
CA GLU A 241 -29.03 11.20 0.60
C GLU A 241 -29.46 9.87 -0.02
N LYS A 242 -28.55 9.15 -0.68
CA LYS A 242 -28.86 7.93 -1.44
C LYS A 242 -28.33 6.66 -0.82
N ASP A 243 -27.37 6.75 0.10
CA ASP A 243 -26.64 5.59 0.64
C ASP A 243 -27.44 4.75 1.66
N ALA A 244 -28.64 5.14 1.99
CA ALA A 244 -29.47 4.42 2.95
C ALA A 244 -29.87 2.97 2.55
N ASN A 245 -29.48 2.48 1.35
CA ASN A 245 -29.94 1.22 0.81
C ASN A 245 -28.87 0.40 0.04
N GLY A 246 -27.68 0.23 0.60
CA GLY A 246 -26.70 -0.72 0.05
C GLY A 246 -25.91 -0.20 -1.16
N THR A 247 -25.82 1.10 -1.37
CA THR A 247 -25.05 1.71 -2.48
C THR A 247 -23.57 1.41 -2.36
N VAL A 248 -23.00 1.42 -1.14
CA VAL A 248 -21.60 1.03 -0.90
C VAL A 248 -21.40 -0.43 -1.24
N PHE A 249 -22.31 -1.32 -0.81
CA PHE A 249 -22.26 -2.75 -1.17
C PHE A 249 -22.24 -2.94 -2.69
N GLN A 250 -23.10 -2.24 -3.43
CA GLN A 250 -23.16 -2.34 -4.90
C GLN A 250 -21.86 -1.89 -5.54
N ARG A 251 -21.28 -0.74 -5.11
CA ARG A 251 -19.99 -0.24 -5.62
C ARG A 251 -18.86 -1.25 -5.39
N LEU A 252 -18.82 -1.86 -4.22
CA LEU A 252 -17.82 -2.89 -3.90
C LEU A 252 -18.04 -4.15 -4.76
N ALA A 253 -19.28 -4.51 -5.04
CA ALA A 253 -19.60 -5.61 -5.95
C ALA A 253 -19.20 -5.30 -7.41
N ASP A 254 -19.36 -4.05 -7.87
CA ASP A 254 -18.94 -3.62 -9.19
C ASP A 254 -17.41 -3.62 -9.34
N ILE A 255 -16.67 -3.26 -8.28
CA ILE A 255 -15.22 -3.41 -8.23
C ILE A 255 -14.83 -4.87 -8.32
N TRP A 256 -15.45 -5.74 -7.54
CA TRP A 256 -15.24 -7.19 -7.61
C TRP A 256 -15.50 -7.75 -9.01
N ALA A 257 -16.54 -7.28 -9.67
CA ALA A 257 -16.87 -7.69 -11.04
C ALA A 257 -15.78 -7.25 -12.03
N ALA A 258 -15.24 -6.04 -11.91
CA ALA A 258 -14.15 -5.57 -12.75
C ALA A 258 -12.84 -6.35 -12.48
N GLU A 259 -12.50 -6.60 -11.22
CA GLU A 259 -11.35 -7.41 -10.83
C GLU A 259 -11.41 -8.83 -11.41
N THR A 260 -12.58 -9.47 -11.30
CA THR A 260 -12.76 -10.86 -11.78
C THR A 260 -12.87 -10.96 -13.29
N THR A 261 -13.53 -10.01 -13.95
CA THR A 261 -13.87 -10.10 -15.38
C THR A 261 -12.84 -9.40 -16.27
N ASP A 262 -12.48 -8.15 -15.94
CA ASP A 262 -11.56 -7.34 -16.74
C ASP A 262 -10.11 -7.65 -16.43
N PHE A 263 -9.74 -7.72 -15.15
CA PHE A 263 -8.37 -8.00 -14.72
C PHE A 263 -8.11 -9.49 -14.51
N LYS A 264 -9.14 -10.31 -14.35
CA LYS A 264 -9.04 -11.76 -14.13
C LYS A 264 -8.10 -12.08 -12.96
N LEU A 265 -8.24 -11.30 -11.89
CA LEU A 265 -7.45 -11.49 -10.68
C LEU A 265 -7.66 -12.89 -10.10
N THR A 266 -6.57 -13.47 -9.62
CA THR A 266 -6.56 -14.76 -8.94
C THR A 266 -5.79 -14.68 -7.64
N TYR A 267 -6.26 -15.39 -6.62
CA TYR A 267 -5.52 -15.55 -5.38
C TYR A 267 -4.35 -16.50 -5.55
N ILE A 268 -3.19 -16.12 -5.02
CA ILE A 268 -2.00 -16.97 -4.92
C ILE A 268 -1.57 -17.06 -3.47
N SER A 269 -1.72 -18.25 -2.87
CA SER A 269 -1.21 -18.48 -1.53
C SER A 269 0.32 -18.47 -1.53
N THR A 270 0.90 -17.57 -0.76
CA THR A 270 2.34 -17.54 -0.47
C THR A 270 2.54 -17.72 1.03
N PRO A 271 3.68 -18.23 1.49
CA PRO A 271 3.97 -18.23 2.92
C PRO A 271 3.86 -16.81 3.48
N ILE A 272 3.00 -16.64 4.47
CA ILE A 272 2.72 -15.36 5.11
C ILE A 272 3.07 -15.46 6.59
N THR A 273 3.69 -14.43 7.10
CA THR A 273 3.91 -14.26 8.53
C THR A 273 3.85 -12.78 8.86
N PHE A 274 3.09 -12.43 9.88
CA PHE A 274 3.01 -11.08 10.45
C PHE A 274 3.82 -10.97 11.74
N ALA A 275 4.70 -11.93 11.99
CA ALA A 275 5.52 -11.95 13.19
C ALA A 275 6.50 -10.77 13.22
N SER A 276 6.65 -10.16 14.40
CA SER A 276 7.46 -8.95 14.63
C SER A 276 8.96 -9.09 14.32
N ASN A 277 9.45 -10.28 14.05
CA ASN A 277 10.85 -10.53 13.66
C ASN A 277 10.99 -10.94 12.18
N SER A 278 9.97 -10.70 11.38
CA SER A 278 9.93 -11.10 9.98
C SER A 278 9.72 -9.92 9.04
N SER A 279 10.14 -10.10 7.80
CA SER A 279 9.73 -9.28 6.67
C SER A 279 8.93 -10.10 5.68
N GLN A 280 8.04 -9.45 4.97
CA GLN A 280 7.26 -10.07 3.92
C GLN A 280 7.39 -9.27 2.62
N ARG A 281 7.55 -9.99 1.53
CA ARG A 281 7.50 -9.37 0.21
C ARG A 281 6.05 -9.04 -0.13
N ILE A 282 5.77 -7.75 -0.32
CA ILE A 282 4.44 -7.22 -0.65
C ILE A 282 4.54 -6.41 -1.94
N ARG A 283 3.70 -6.73 -2.93
CA ARG A 283 3.54 -5.96 -4.15
C ARG A 283 2.54 -4.83 -3.93
N LEU A 284 2.80 -3.69 -4.56
CA LEU A 284 1.86 -2.57 -4.56
C LEU A 284 0.59 -2.91 -5.37
N PRO A 285 -0.55 -2.25 -5.09
CA PRO A 285 -1.82 -2.45 -5.81
C PRO A 285 -1.70 -2.42 -7.34
N GLY A 286 -0.92 -1.49 -7.90
CA GLY A 286 -0.67 -1.46 -9.35
C GLY A 286 0.04 -2.71 -9.86
N GLU A 287 1.02 -3.25 -9.13
CA GLU A 287 1.73 -4.47 -9.51
C GLU A 287 0.84 -5.71 -9.42
N VAL A 288 -0.11 -5.74 -8.46
CA VAL A 288 -1.13 -6.80 -8.35
C VAL A 288 -2.02 -6.81 -9.58
N LEU A 289 -2.48 -5.65 -10.01
CA LEU A 289 -3.29 -5.51 -11.24
C LEU A 289 -2.50 -5.88 -12.50
N ASP A 290 -1.23 -5.47 -12.60
CA ASP A 290 -0.37 -5.78 -13.75
C ASP A 290 -0.06 -7.28 -13.87
N THR A 291 0.04 -8.00 -12.73
CA THR A 291 0.34 -9.44 -12.69
C THR A 291 -0.91 -10.33 -12.56
N ASN A 292 -2.08 -9.74 -12.48
CA ASN A 292 -3.39 -10.40 -12.36
C ASN A 292 -3.47 -11.41 -11.21
N SER A 293 -2.76 -11.15 -10.13
CA SER A 293 -2.71 -12.07 -8.99
C SER A 293 -2.24 -11.38 -7.72
N GLY A 294 -2.70 -11.85 -6.56
CA GLY A 294 -2.27 -11.37 -5.26
C GLY A 294 -2.43 -12.41 -4.16
N ASN A 295 -1.69 -12.24 -3.07
CA ASN A 295 -1.94 -12.94 -1.82
C ASN A 295 -2.94 -12.17 -0.94
N CYS A 296 -3.24 -12.65 0.27
CA CYS A 296 -4.27 -12.04 1.12
C CYS A 296 -3.98 -10.55 1.40
N ILE A 297 -2.78 -10.19 1.86
CA ILE A 297 -2.45 -8.79 2.16
C ILE A 297 -2.40 -7.93 0.90
N GLU A 298 -1.88 -8.42 -0.21
CA GLU A 298 -1.80 -7.69 -1.47
C GLU A 298 -3.18 -7.36 -2.05
N LEU A 299 -4.12 -8.31 -2.02
CA LEU A 299 -5.52 -8.09 -2.44
C LEU A 299 -6.25 -7.18 -1.45
N THR A 300 -5.98 -7.30 -0.17
CA THR A 300 -6.51 -6.40 0.87
C THR A 300 -6.04 -4.97 0.65
N LEU A 301 -4.76 -4.74 0.35
CA LEU A 301 -4.20 -3.42 0.04
C LEU A 301 -4.79 -2.84 -1.26
N LEU A 302 -5.09 -3.67 -2.25
CA LEU A 302 -5.78 -3.22 -3.46
C LEU A 302 -7.18 -2.70 -3.12
N TYR A 303 -7.98 -3.46 -2.37
CA TYR A 303 -9.31 -3.02 -1.92
C TYR A 303 -9.25 -1.77 -1.05
N ALA A 304 -8.27 -1.70 -0.14
CA ALA A 304 -8.01 -0.52 0.68
C ALA A 304 -7.71 0.72 -0.17
N SER A 305 -6.89 0.56 -1.22
CA SER A 305 -6.56 1.66 -2.14
C SER A 305 -7.77 2.13 -2.93
N VAL A 306 -8.62 1.21 -3.38
CA VAL A 306 -9.88 1.57 -4.05
C VAL A 306 -10.83 2.27 -3.11
N ALA A 307 -10.98 1.77 -1.87
CA ALA A 307 -11.85 2.40 -0.87
C ALA A 307 -11.41 3.83 -0.55
N GLU A 308 -10.12 4.04 -0.28
CA GLU A 308 -9.57 5.38 -0.02
C GLU A 308 -9.71 6.30 -1.25
N ALA A 309 -9.46 5.80 -2.47
CA ALA A 309 -9.64 6.57 -3.71
C ALA A 309 -11.08 7.02 -3.93
N LEU A 310 -12.04 6.23 -3.48
CA LEU A 310 -13.48 6.56 -3.52
C LEU A 310 -13.96 7.36 -2.29
N GLY A 311 -13.07 7.70 -1.34
CA GLY A 311 -13.42 8.41 -0.13
C GLY A 311 -14.24 7.57 0.86
N MET A 312 -14.08 6.25 0.82
CA MET A 312 -14.67 5.32 1.79
C MET A 312 -13.68 5.04 2.92
N GLN A 313 -14.19 4.93 4.14
CA GLN A 313 -13.40 4.55 5.30
C GLN A 313 -13.21 3.04 5.31
N ALA A 314 -11.97 2.60 5.51
CA ALA A 314 -11.63 1.20 5.54
C ALA A 314 -10.62 0.88 6.64
N ALA A 315 -10.63 -0.38 7.06
CA ALA A 315 -9.63 -0.94 7.97
C ALA A 315 -9.14 -2.28 7.45
N ILE A 316 -7.84 -2.52 7.55
CA ILE A 316 -7.24 -3.82 7.30
C ILE A 316 -7.35 -4.64 8.58
N ILE A 317 -7.92 -5.82 8.47
CA ILE A 317 -7.99 -6.77 9.58
C ILE A 317 -6.82 -7.73 9.44
N VAL A 318 -6.00 -7.79 10.47
CA VAL A 318 -4.89 -8.73 10.59
C VAL A 318 -5.26 -9.80 11.60
N ILE A 319 -5.10 -11.06 11.23
CA ILE A 319 -5.24 -12.22 12.09
C ILE A 319 -4.04 -13.15 11.87
N PRO A 320 -3.80 -14.15 12.71
CA PRO A 320 -2.65 -15.03 12.55
C PRO A 320 -2.56 -15.65 11.15
N GLY A 321 -1.56 -15.21 10.37
CA GLY A 321 -1.27 -15.73 9.02
C GLY A 321 -2.26 -15.29 7.94
N HIS A 322 -3.15 -14.33 8.21
CA HIS A 322 -4.14 -13.88 7.24
C HIS A 322 -4.49 -12.39 7.39
N ALA A 323 -4.96 -11.77 6.30
CA ALA A 323 -5.48 -10.42 6.31
C ALA A 323 -6.65 -10.28 5.31
N TYR A 324 -7.65 -9.47 5.67
CA TYR A 324 -8.80 -9.13 4.88
C TYR A 324 -9.24 -7.68 5.16
N ILE A 325 -10.30 -7.19 4.50
CA ILE A 325 -10.69 -5.78 4.57
C ILE A 325 -12.05 -5.61 5.24
N ALA A 326 -12.17 -4.56 6.07
CA ALA A 326 -13.43 -4.00 6.54
C ALA A 326 -13.66 -2.65 5.86
N ILE A 327 -14.84 -2.43 5.28
CA ILE A 327 -15.20 -1.15 4.65
C ILE A 327 -16.48 -0.64 5.29
N ARG A 328 -16.46 0.61 5.74
CA ARG A 328 -17.57 1.23 6.44
C ARG A 328 -18.75 1.43 5.49
N GLU A 329 -19.96 1.11 5.95
CA GLU A 329 -21.18 1.18 5.15
C GLU A 329 -21.61 2.62 4.84
N ASP A 330 -21.44 3.52 5.83
CA ASP A 330 -21.80 4.94 5.71
C ASP A 330 -20.88 5.81 6.61
N ASN A 331 -21.03 7.11 6.55
CA ASN A 331 -20.27 8.06 7.37
C ASN A 331 -20.97 8.44 8.70
N LYS A 332 -22.05 7.75 9.10
CA LYS A 332 -22.88 8.10 10.27
C LYS A 332 -22.80 7.06 11.36
N ASN A 333 -22.62 5.80 10.99
CA ASN A 333 -22.67 4.65 11.88
C ASN A 333 -21.40 3.80 11.73
N ASP A 334 -21.08 3.04 12.76
CA ASP A 334 -19.94 2.12 12.78
C ASP A 334 -20.36 0.72 12.30
N TYR A 335 -20.99 0.68 11.11
CA TYR A 335 -21.33 -0.55 10.43
C TYR A 335 -20.34 -0.81 9.31
N TYR A 336 -19.87 -2.07 9.17
CA TYR A 336 -18.85 -2.47 8.23
C TYR A 336 -19.25 -3.70 7.44
N TYR A 337 -18.87 -3.72 6.17
CA TYR A 337 -18.79 -4.92 5.34
C TYR A 337 -17.38 -5.50 5.49
N PHE A 338 -17.29 -6.77 5.85
CA PHE A 338 -16.03 -7.51 5.89
C PHE A 338 -15.93 -8.33 4.61
N ILE A 339 -14.81 -8.24 3.90
CA ILE A 339 -14.63 -8.85 2.59
C ILE A 339 -13.42 -9.76 2.61
N GLU A 340 -13.65 -11.06 2.42
CA GLU A 340 -12.59 -12.06 2.23
C GLU A 340 -12.04 -11.96 0.80
N THR A 341 -10.97 -11.19 0.64
CA THR A 341 -10.41 -10.86 -0.68
C THR A 341 -9.74 -12.04 -1.37
N THR A 342 -9.34 -13.09 -0.64
CA THR A 342 -8.74 -14.30 -1.23
C THR A 342 -9.72 -15.15 -2.04
N MET A 343 -11.02 -14.89 -1.92
CA MET A 343 -12.06 -15.54 -2.71
C MET A 343 -12.19 -14.98 -4.13
N ILE A 344 -11.39 -13.97 -4.50
CA ILE A 344 -11.39 -13.35 -5.82
C ILE A 344 -11.20 -14.40 -6.93
N GLY A 345 -12.02 -14.33 -7.97
CA GLY A 345 -11.99 -15.28 -9.10
C GLY A 345 -12.52 -16.68 -8.79
N ALA A 346 -12.81 -17.02 -7.54
CA ALA A 346 -13.28 -18.34 -7.11
C ALA A 346 -14.74 -18.35 -6.59
N ALA A 347 -15.22 -17.19 -6.09
CA ALA A 347 -16.55 -17.08 -5.48
C ALA A 347 -17.26 -15.78 -5.87
N THR A 348 -18.53 -15.65 -5.47
CA THR A 348 -19.28 -14.41 -5.64
C THR A 348 -18.86 -13.37 -4.60
N PHE A 349 -19.09 -12.09 -4.90
CA PHE A 349 -18.85 -11.02 -3.93
C PHE A 349 -19.66 -11.23 -2.63
N THR A 350 -20.92 -11.64 -2.78
CA THR A 350 -21.80 -11.96 -1.65
C THR A 350 -21.21 -13.05 -0.74
N ASP A 351 -20.61 -14.09 -1.32
CA ASP A 351 -19.97 -15.15 -0.53
C ASP A 351 -18.70 -14.64 0.15
N ALA A 352 -17.91 -13.79 -0.52
CA ALA A 352 -16.73 -13.16 0.08
C ALA A 352 -17.09 -12.29 1.30
N VAL A 353 -18.20 -11.54 1.21
CA VAL A 353 -18.71 -10.76 2.35
C VAL A 353 -19.23 -11.65 3.49
N LYS A 354 -19.95 -12.73 3.18
CA LYS A 354 -20.40 -13.69 4.21
C LYS A 354 -19.22 -14.36 4.93
N THR A 355 -18.18 -14.72 4.19
CA THR A 355 -16.97 -15.34 4.74
C THR A 355 -16.22 -14.36 5.61
N GLY A 356 -15.93 -13.13 5.12
CA GLY A 356 -15.25 -12.11 5.91
C GLY A 356 -16.00 -11.75 7.20
N LEU A 357 -17.35 -11.72 7.15
CA LEU A 357 -18.16 -11.53 8.34
C LEU A 357 -18.01 -12.70 9.34
N SER A 358 -17.95 -13.94 8.86
CA SER A 358 -17.72 -15.11 9.73
C SER A 358 -16.35 -15.03 10.43
N GLU A 359 -15.30 -14.68 9.65
CA GLU A 359 -13.95 -14.51 10.18
C GLU A 359 -13.86 -13.38 11.21
N TRP A 360 -14.57 -12.27 10.96
CA TRP A 360 -14.65 -11.19 11.95
C TRP A 360 -15.32 -11.64 13.24
N ASN A 361 -16.41 -12.39 13.16
CA ASN A 361 -17.09 -12.88 14.35
C ASN A 361 -16.17 -13.79 15.20
N ASP A 362 -15.28 -14.53 14.58
CA ASP A 362 -14.30 -15.37 15.26
C ASP A 362 -13.11 -14.55 15.80
N ALA A 363 -12.75 -13.44 15.16
CA ALA A 363 -11.57 -12.63 15.48
C ALA A 363 -11.86 -11.43 16.41
N ALA A 364 -13.10 -10.95 16.47
CA ALA A 364 -13.44 -9.67 17.11
C ALA A 364 -12.98 -9.56 18.57
N ASP A 365 -13.16 -10.61 19.36
CA ASP A 365 -12.77 -10.61 20.77
C ASP A 365 -11.24 -10.54 20.93
N HIS A 366 -10.48 -11.19 20.05
CA HIS A 366 -9.02 -11.17 20.04
C HIS A 366 -8.48 -9.79 19.61
N VAL A 367 -9.08 -9.19 18.57
CA VAL A 367 -8.75 -7.84 18.11
C VAL A 367 -9.04 -6.82 19.22
N ASN A 368 -10.22 -6.88 19.85
CA ASN A 368 -10.61 -5.97 20.94
C ASN A 368 -9.71 -6.13 22.18
N ALA A 369 -9.18 -7.33 22.41
CA ALA A 369 -8.25 -7.60 23.50
C ALA A 369 -6.80 -7.23 23.15
N SER A 370 -6.53 -6.74 21.93
CA SER A 370 -5.19 -6.46 21.40
C SER A 370 -4.24 -7.66 21.55
N GLU A 371 -4.75 -8.85 21.28
CA GLU A 371 -3.96 -10.07 21.37
C GLU A 371 -2.87 -10.10 20.29
N ALA A 372 -1.80 -10.86 20.57
CA ALA A 372 -0.68 -11.00 19.63
C ALA A 372 -1.17 -11.52 18.27
N ASP A 373 -0.65 -10.93 17.20
CA ASP A 373 -0.95 -11.23 15.79
C ASP A 373 -2.39 -10.88 15.34
N TYR A 374 -3.17 -10.16 16.18
CA TYR A 374 -4.47 -9.60 15.81
C TYR A 374 -4.41 -8.08 15.76
N GLY A 375 -5.01 -7.47 14.72
CA GLY A 375 -5.00 -6.02 14.53
C GLY A 375 -6.20 -5.49 13.76
N TRP A 376 -6.64 -4.30 14.16
CA TRP A 376 -7.53 -3.41 13.42
C TRP A 376 -6.71 -2.22 12.94
N VAL A 377 -6.42 -2.15 11.65
CA VAL A 377 -5.57 -1.11 11.03
C VAL A 377 -6.45 -0.13 10.29
N SER A 378 -6.86 0.94 10.97
CA SER A 378 -7.66 2.02 10.38
C SER A 378 -6.80 2.83 9.43
N ILE A 379 -7.23 2.96 8.16
CA ILE A 379 -6.51 3.75 7.17
C ILE A 379 -6.54 5.23 7.53
N ASP A 380 -7.70 5.75 7.94
CA ASP A 380 -7.87 7.16 8.30
C ASP A 380 -7.00 7.54 9.51
N ASP A 381 -6.96 6.69 10.55
CA ASP A 381 -6.16 6.96 11.75
C ASP A 381 -4.67 6.90 11.43
N ALA A 382 -4.22 5.93 10.64
CA ALA A 382 -2.84 5.85 10.19
C ALA A 382 -2.44 7.08 9.34
N ARG A 383 -3.33 7.56 8.46
CA ARG A 383 -3.13 8.81 7.71
C ARG A 383 -3.05 10.03 8.63
N ALA A 384 -3.93 10.11 9.62
CA ALA A 384 -3.92 11.19 10.62
C ALA A 384 -2.65 11.17 11.47
N ALA A 385 -2.10 9.98 11.76
CA ALA A 385 -0.81 9.80 12.43
C ALA A 385 0.41 10.16 11.56
N GLY A 386 0.23 10.43 10.24
CA GLY A 386 1.29 10.83 9.34
C GLY A 386 1.86 9.73 8.44
N ILE A 387 1.27 8.53 8.44
CA ILE A 387 1.67 7.46 7.53
C ILE A 387 1.08 7.76 6.14
N THR A 388 1.89 8.38 5.29
CA THR A 388 1.51 8.74 3.92
C THR A 388 1.71 7.59 2.94
N PRO A 389 0.99 7.57 1.79
CA PRO A 389 1.24 6.58 0.75
C PRO A 389 2.68 6.63 0.24
N ILE A 390 3.20 5.47 -0.14
CA ILE A 390 4.49 5.37 -0.81
C ILE A 390 4.48 6.24 -2.08
N PRO A 391 5.47 7.14 -2.30
CA PRO A 391 5.43 8.13 -3.37
C PRO A 391 5.92 7.61 -4.73
N TRP A 392 6.20 6.32 -4.84
CA TRP A 392 6.66 5.67 -6.08
C TRP A 392 5.81 4.44 -6.40
N ARG A 393 5.95 3.94 -7.64
CA ARG A 393 5.23 2.78 -8.17
C ARG A 393 6.14 1.55 -8.27
#